data_dd38a5969b867c1188f0c9427add4993
#
_entry.id   dd38a5969b867c1188f0c9427add4993
#
_cell.length_a   1.000
_cell.length_b   1.000
_cell.length_c   1.000
_cell.angle_alpha   90.00
_cell.angle_beta   90.00
_cell.angle_gamma   90.00
#
_symmetry.space_group_name_H-M   'P 1'
#
loop_
_entity.id
_entity.type
_entity.pdbx_description
1 polymer ?
#
loop_
_entity_poly.entity_id
_entity_poly.type
_entity_poly.pdbx_seq_one_letter_code
_entity_poly.pdbx_strand_id
1 'polypeptide(L)'
;MPTNRLLVLSNGHGEDLIARRILEPLQRLEPDLAIAVLPLVGQGSSYRQLEDISAIGPRLTLPSGGFSNQSAGGLAQDLKAGLLGNTWKQWQSLRQWSHQGGRILAVGDLLPLAMAWASGLPYGFIGTPKSDYTWSSGPGSAWPADAYHRCKGSEWDPWEWALMQGSHCRLVICRDRLTARGLRRHGVRALAPGNPMMDGFLPRSIPASLTGLRRLLLLPGSRAPEARRNLRRLLKALPPSSEHVLLLACGHQPDDASLRALMEPLGYQHTEVPAGSDADAAWNGPGGLLLLGRGRFETWAPWAELGLACAGTATEQLVGLGCPALSLPGQGPQFKRGFAERQSRLLGGAVRVCQSPEALATGLQLLLNEPQLRAELGRIGRRRMGPAGGSLASAQAIQHHLLP
;
A
#
# COMPACT_ATOMS: atom_id res chain seq x y z
N MET A 1 5.11 -23.51 -30.28
CA MET A 1 5.26 -22.06 -30.36
C MET A 1 5.25 -21.53 -28.91
N PRO A 2 6.13 -20.61 -28.52
CA PRO A 2 6.01 -20.00 -27.20
C PRO A 2 4.65 -19.33 -27.13
N THR A 3 3.81 -19.78 -26.22
CA THR A 3 2.48 -19.22 -26.02
C THR A 3 2.63 -17.80 -25.45
N ASN A 4 2.14 -16.78 -26.17
CA ASN A 4 2.15 -15.39 -25.71
C ASN A 4 1.13 -15.19 -24.58
N ARG A 5 1.42 -15.81 -23.42
CA ARG A 5 0.52 -15.88 -22.25
C ARG A 5 1.25 -15.55 -20.98
N LEU A 6 0.64 -14.72 -20.15
CA LEU A 6 1.14 -14.32 -18.83
C LEU A 6 0.09 -14.63 -17.77
N LEU A 7 0.49 -15.32 -16.70
CA LEU A 7 -0.32 -15.47 -15.49
C LEU A 7 0.26 -14.59 -14.37
N VAL A 8 -0.56 -13.76 -13.76
CA VAL A 8 -0.17 -12.90 -12.65
C VAL A 8 -0.71 -13.46 -11.35
N LEU A 9 0.20 -13.73 -10.40
CA LEU A 9 -0.12 -14.13 -9.03
C LEU A 9 0.04 -12.94 -8.10
N SER A 10 -0.95 -12.66 -7.25
CA SER A 10 -0.88 -11.57 -6.25
C SER A 10 -1.50 -12.01 -4.94
N ASN A 11 -0.99 -11.55 -3.80
CA ASN A 11 -1.42 -12.03 -2.49
C ASN A 11 -1.97 -10.96 -1.56
N GLY A 12 -2.68 -9.98 -2.11
CA GLY A 12 -3.35 -8.96 -1.32
C GLY A 12 -3.87 -7.79 -2.15
N HIS A 13 -4.71 -6.96 -1.54
CA HIS A 13 -5.30 -5.82 -2.25
C HIS A 13 -4.24 -4.79 -2.70
N GLY A 14 -3.19 -4.58 -1.93
CA GLY A 14 -2.08 -3.69 -2.30
C GLY A 14 -1.28 -4.25 -3.49
N GLU A 15 -1.04 -5.54 -3.49
CA GLU A 15 -0.35 -6.27 -4.55
C GLU A 15 -1.18 -6.34 -5.83
N ASP A 16 -2.50 -6.52 -5.70
CA ASP A 16 -3.44 -6.43 -6.83
C ASP A 16 -3.38 -5.06 -7.51
N LEU A 17 -3.33 -3.99 -6.70
CA LEU A 17 -3.23 -2.62 -7.20
C LEU A 17 -1.88 -2.36 -7.90
N ILE A 18 -0.77 -2.83 -7.32
CA ILE A 18 0.56 -2.75 -7.94
C ILE A 18 0.58 -3.49 -9.26
N ALA A 19 0.09 -4.73 -9.27
CA ALA A 19 0.00 -5.55 -10.48
C ALA A 19 -0.85 -4.86 -11.55
N ARG A 20 -2.04 -4.37 -11.21
CA ARG A 20 -2.91 -3.64 -12.13
C ARG A 20 -2.19 -2.45 -12.78
N ARG A 21 -1.55 -1.61 -11.97
CA ARG A 21 -0.82 -0.42 -12.46
C ARG A 21 0.32 -0.76 -13.43
N ILE A 22 0.92 -1.94 -13.27
CA ILE A 22 1.96 -2.44 -14.17
C ILE A 22 1.33 -3.05 -15.44
N LEU A 23 0.24 -3.77 -15.28
CA LEU A 23 -0.44 -4.43 -16.41
C LEU A 23 -1.04 -3.42 -17.40
N GLU A 24 -1.54 -2.28 -16.92
CA GLU A 24 -2.08 -1.22 -17.77
C GLU A 24 -1.10 -0.74 -18.88
N PRO A 25 0.14 -0.33 -18.59
CA PRO A 25 1.12 -0.04 -19.62
C PRO A 25 1.62 -1.29 -20.35
N LEU A 26 1.66 -2.47 -19.71
CA LEU A 26 2.10 -3.70 -20.35
C LEU A 26 1.15 -4.13 -21.48
N GLN A 27 -0.17 -4.01 -21.30
CA GLN A 27 -1.15 -4.27 -22.36
C GLN A 27 -0.97 -3.35 -23.58
N ARG A 28 -0.54 -2.11 -23.36
CA ARG A 28 -0.23 -1.18 -24.47
C ARG A 28 1.07 -1.54 -25.17
N LEU A 29 2.07 -2.06 -24.45
CA LEU A 29 3.34 -2.50 -25.02
C LEU A 29 3.22 -3.84 -25.76
N GLU A 30 2.35 -4.72 -25.27
CA GLU A 30 2.14 -6.08 -25.78
C GLU A 30 0.63 -6.36 -25.99
N PRO A 31 0.01 -5.79 -27.04
CA PRO A 31 -1.45 -5.92 -27.26
C PRO A 31 -1.93 -7.36 -27.46
N ASP A 32 -1.08 -8.23 -28.01
CA ASP A 32 -1.39 -9.63 -28.27
C ASP A 32 -1.09 -10.57 -27.10
N LEU A 33 -0.68 -10.03 -25.92
CA LEU A 33 -0.39 -10.81 -24.74
C LEU A 33 -1.68 -11.24 -24.02
N ALA A 34 -1.97 -12.53 -24.02
CA ALA A 34 -3.09 -13.06 -23.25
C ALA A 34 -2.78 -13.06 -21.74
N ILE A 35 -3.45 -12.21 -20.96
CA ILE A 35 -3.21 -12.04 -19.54
C ILE A 35 -4.28 -12.75 -18.71
N ALA A 36 -3.84 -13.60 -17.79
CA ALA A 36 -4.69 -14.18 -16.75
C ALA A 36 -4.21 -13.73 -15.37
N VAL A 37 -5.12 -13.66 -14.39
CA VAL A 37 -4.80 -13.31 -12.99
C VAL A 37 -5.30 -14.37 -12.03
N LEU A 38 -4.52 -14.66 -11.01
CA LEU A 38 -4.87 -15.53 -9.89
C LEU A 38 -4.59 -14.78 -8.58
N PRO A 39 -5.57 -14.02 -8.06
CA PRO A 39 -5.47 -13.42 -6.73
C PRO A 39 -5.46 -14.51 -5.66
N LEU A 40 -4.36 -14.64 -4.91
CA LEU A 40 -4.21 -15.67 -3.87
C LEU A 40 -4.97 -15.30 -2.60
N VAL A 41 -5.14 -14.01 -2.35
CA VAL A 41 -5.90 -13.46 -1.23
C VAL A 41 -6.84 -12.36 -1.73
N GLY A 42 -8.09 -12.40 -1.28
CA GLY A 42 -9.11 -11.42 -1.66
C GLY A 42 -9.82 -11.75 -2.97
N GLN A 43 -10.59 -10.78 -3.46
CA GLN A 43 -11.46 -10.93 -4.64
C GLN A 43 -10.81 -10.48 -5.95
N GLY A 44 -9.62 -9.89 -5.90
CA GLY A 44 -8.98 -9.32 -7.08
C GLY A 44 -9.76 -8.17 -7.73
N SER A 45 -10.47 -7.38 -6.91
CA SER A 45 -11.35 -6.31 -7.41
C SER A 45 -10.61 -5.24 -8.21
N SER A 46 -9.33 -5.02 -7.93
CA SER A 46 -8.49 -4.07 -8.66
C SER A 46 -8.37 -4.42 -10.15
N TYR A 47 -8.40 -5.71 -10.50
CA TYR A 47 -8.26 -6.15 -11.89
C TYR A 47 -9.51 -5.93 -12.76
N ARG A 48 -10.68 -5.66 -12.14
CA ARG A 48 -11.92 -5.38 -12.89
C ARG A 48 -11.88 -4.09 -13.73
N GLN A 49 -10.88 -3.25 -13.48
CA GLN A 49 -10.66 -2.00 -14.20
C GLN A 49 -9.82 -2.18 -15.47
N LEU A 50 -9.30 -3.38 -15.71
CA LEU A 50 -8.54 -3.73 -16.90
C LEU A 50 -9.44 -4.51 -17.85
N GLU A 51 -9.33 -4.20 -19.14
CA GLU A 51 -10.00 -4.93 -20.22
C GLU A 51 -9.20 -6.19 -20.58
N ASP A 52 -9.86 -7.18 -21.16
CA ASP A 52 -9.26 -8.42 -21.70
C ASP A 52 -8.40 -9.23 -20.71
N ILE A 53 -8.75 -9.20 -19.43
CA ILE A 53 -8.09 -10.01 -18.40
C ILE A 53 -9.02 -11.12 -17.91
N SER A 54 -8.55 -12.36 -18.02
CA SER A 54 -9.23 -13.52 -17.47
C SER A 54 -8.77 -13.80 -16.04
N ALA A 55 -9.72 -14.07 -15.15
CA ALA A 55 -9.38 -14.47 -13.79
C ALA A 55 -9.62 -15.97 -13.62
N ILE A 56 -8.62 -16.68 -13.10
CA ILE A 56 -8.65 -18.12 -12.87
C ILE A 56 -8.66 -18.47 -11.39
N GLY A 57 -9.04 -19.70 -11.10
CA GLY A 57 -9.01 -20.27 -9.75
C GLY A 57 -10.03 -19.68 -8.76
N PRO A 58 -10.10 -20.28 -7.56
CA PRO A 58 -11.02 -19.83 -6.53
C PRO A 58 -10.54 -18.54 -5.87
N ARG A 59 -11.51 -17.72 -5.46
CA ARG A 59 -11.28 -16.47 -4.73
C ARG A 59 -11.85 -16.60 -3.32
N LEU A 60 -11.04 -16.33 -2.32
CA LEU A 60 -11.45 -16.40 -0.92
C LEU A 60 -11.19 -15.07 -0.22
N THR A 61 -12.22 -14.54 0.44
CA THR A 61 -12.04 -13.43 1.36
C THR A 61 -11.70 -14.00 2.73
N LEU A 62 -10.44 -13.83 3.16
CA LEU A 62 -9.99 -14.29 4.47
C LEU A 62 -10.43 -13.31 5.56
N PRO A 63 -10.81 -13.79 6.76
CA PRO A 63 -11.16 -12.95 7.90
C PRO A 63 -10.06 -11.95 8.29
N SER A 64 -8.78 -12.36 8.22
CA SER A 64 -7.63 -11.48 8.46
C SER A 64 -7.40 -10.49 7.30
N GLY A 65 -8.01 -10.75 6.13
CA GLY A 65 -7.81 -9.99 4.91
C GLY A 65 -6.39 -10.09 4.33
N GLY A 66 -5.69 -11.20 4.57
CA GLY A 66 -4.33 -11.45 4.08
C GLY A 66 -3.22 -11.07 5.06
N PHE A 67 -3.55 -10.61 6.27
CA PHE A 67 -2.57 -10.30 7.32
C PHE A 67 -2.39 -11.45 8.31
N SER A 68 -2.63 -12.68 7.90
CA SER A 68 -2.48 -13.91 8.71
C SER A 68 -1.09 -14.04 9.34
N ASN A 69 -0.05 -13.54 8.68
CA ASN A 69 1.33 -13.56 9.18
C ASN A 69 1.62 -12.50 10.26
N GLN A 70 0.70 -11.58 10.54
CA GLN A 70 0.90 -10.52 11.55
C GLN A 70 0.41 -10.91 12.95
N SER A 71 -0.34 -12.00 13.10
CA SER A 71 -0.76 -12.50 14.42
C SER A 71 -1.13 -14.00 14.37
N ALA A 72 -0.74 -14.73 15.42
CA ALA A 72 -1.11 -16.15 15.56
C ALA A 72 -2.63 -16.37 15.55
N GLY A 73 -3.40 -15.43 16.14
CA GLY A 73 -4.87 -15.47 16.11
C GLY A 73 -5.45 -15.25 14.73
N GLY A 74 -4.87 -14.37 13.92
CA GLY A 74 -5.28 -14.14 12.53
C GLY A 74 -5.01 -15.38 11.67
N LEU A 75 -3.85 -15.99 11.82
CA LEU A 75 -3.51 -17.23 11.13
C LEU A 75 -4.46 -18.37 11.51
N ALA A 76 -4.77 -18.54 12.80
CA ALA A 76 -5.70 -19.58 13.26
C ALA A 76 -7.13 -19.38 12.71
N GLN A 77 -7.59 -18.13 12.59
CA GLN A 77 -8.89 -17.81 11.99
C GLN A 77 -8.90 -18.11 10.48
N ASP A 78 -7.85 -17.74 9.76
CA ASP A 78 -7.73 -18.01 8.32
C ASP A 78 -7.62 -19.50 8.02
N LEU A 79 -6.91 -20.26 8.86
CA LEU A 79 -6.85 -21.73 8.75
C LEU A 79 -8.23 -22.36 8.93
N LYS A 80 -9.01 -21.91 9.94
CA LYS A 80 -10.40 -22.35 10.15
C LYS A 80 -11.32 -21.94 8.99
N ALA A 81 -11.06 -20.81 8.35
CA ALA A 81 -11.81 -20.33 7.18
C ALA A 81 -11.42 -21.06 5.88
N GLY A 82 -10.58 -22.09 5.93
CA GLY A 82 -10.26 -22.91 4.77
C GLY A 82 -9.05 -22.43 3.95
N LEU A 83 -8.15 -21.66 4.54
CA LEU A 83 -6.94 -21.15 3.87
C LEU A 83 -6.18 -22.28 3.13
N LEU A 84 -5.91 -23.41 3.80
CA LEU A 84 -5.15 -24.53 3.19
C LEU A 84 -5.89 -25.14 2.01
N GLY A 85 -7.19 -25.40 2.14
CA GLY A 85 -8.00 -25.96 1.06
C GLY A 85 -8.11 -25.02 -0.14
N ASN A 86 -8.22 -23.72 0.11
CA ASN A 86 -8.23 -22.73 -0.95
C ASN A 86 -6.88 -22.61 -1.65
N THR A 87 -5.78 -22.56 -0.90
CA THR A 87 -4.42 -22.53 -1.47
C THR A 87 -4.15 -23.78 -2.31
N TRP A 88 -4.63 -24.94 -1.89
CA TRP A 88 -4.53 -26.16 -2.68
C TRP A 88 -5.31 -26.09 -4.01
N LYS A 89 -6.54 -25.58 -3.98
CA LYS A 89 -7.34 -25.37 -5.21
C LYS A 89 -6.69 -24.33 -6.13
N GLN A 90 -6.12 -23.27 -5.58
CA GLN A 90 -5.35 -22.26 -6.34
C GLN A 90 -4.12 -22.91 -6.98
N TRP A 91 -3.42 -23.77 -6.24
CA TRP A 91 -2.30 -24.53 -6.78
C TRP A 91 -2.73 -25.46 -7.93
N GLN A 92 -3.86 -26.14 -7.81
CA GLN A 92 -4.40 -26.98 -8.89
C GLN A 92 -4.71 -26.14 -10.14
N SER A 93 -5.32 -24.95 -9.96
CA SER A 93 -5.61 -24.03 -11.07
C SER A 93 -4.33 -23.52 -11.74
N LEU A 94 -3.30 -23.19 -10.96
CA LEU A 94 -1.98 -22.83 -11.46
C LEU A 94 -1.37 -23.96 -12.27
N ARG A 95 -1.36 -25.19 -11.76
CA ARG A 95 -0.83 -26.37 -12.47
C ARG A 95 -1.57 -26.61 -13.79
N GLN A 96 -2.89 -26.58 -13.77
CA GLN A 96 -3.71 -26.74 -14.98
C GLN A 96 -3.37 -25.69 -16.04
N TRP A 97 -3.23 -24.42 -15.62
CA TRP A 97 -2.83 -23.33 -16.52
C TRP A 97 -1.42 -23.54 -17.07
N SER A 98 -0.49 -24.01 -16.23
CA SER A 98 0.93 -24.20 -16.58
C SER A 98 1.13 -25.31 -17.63
N HIS A 99 0.27 -26.32 -17.70
CA HIS A 99 0.35 -27.35 -18.74
C HIS A 99 0.24 -26.83 -20.18
N GLN A 100 -0.37 -25.67 -20.36
CA GLN A 100 -0.50 -25.03 -21.67
C GLN A 100 0.69 -24.13 -22.01
N GLY A 101 1.70 -24.06 -21.16
CA GLY A 101 2.86 -23.16 -21.31
C GLY A 101 2.52 -21.71 -20.96
N GLY A 102 3.49 -20.84 -21.10
CA GLY A 102 3.38 -19.41 -20.81
C GLY A 102 4.42 -18.96 -19.80
N ARG A 103 4.20 -17.81 -19.19
CA ARG A 103 5.09 -17.18 -18.21
C ARG A 103 4.30 -16.74 -16.97
N ILE A 104 4.97 -16.62 -15.83
CA ILE A 104 4.33 -16.22 -14.57
C ILE A 104 4.95 -14.94 -14.05
N LEU A 105 4.13 -14.01 -13.59
CA LEU A 105 4.53 -12.84 -12.83
C LEU A 105 3.98 -12.95 -11.41
N ALA A 106 4.86 -13.15 -10.44
CA ALA A 106 4.50 -13.20 -9.02
C ALA A 106 4.68 -11.82 -8.39
N VAL A 107 3.64 -11.30 -7.73
CA VAL A 107 3.64 -9.98 -7.08
C VAL A 107 3.31 -10.15 -5.60
N GLY A 108 4.25 -9.78 -4.73
CA GLY A 108 4.05 -9.85 -3.28
C GLY A 108 5.24 -10.39 -2.50
N ASP A 109 4.98 -11.41 -1.69
CA ASP A 109 5.94 -12.02 -0.76
C ASP A 109 6.33 -13.46 -1.18
N LEU A 110 6.71 -14.26 -0.17
CA LEU A 110 7.16 -15.64 -0.37
C LEU A 110 6.10 -16.54 -1.03
N LEU A 111 4.80 -16.37 -0.76
CA LEU A 111 3.79 -17.30 -1.26
C LEU A 111 3.66 -17.26 -2.79
N PRO A 112 3.41 -16.09 -3.44
CA PRO A 112 3.39 -16.05 -4.90
C PRO A 112 4.75 -16.41 -5.52
N LEU A 113 5.87 -16.06 -4.90
CA LEU A 113 7.20 -16.45 -5.37
C LEU A 113 7.39 -17.98 -5.36
N ALA A 114 7.03 -18.65 -4.28
CA ALA A 114 7.14 -20.10 -4.17
C ALA A 114 6.22 -20.84 -5.15
N MET A 115 4.99 -20.33 -5.36
CA MET A 115 4.06 -20.89 -6.34
C MET A 115 4.57 -20.72 -7.78
N ALA A 116 5.14 -19.56 -8.11
CA ALA A 116 5.73 -19.31 -9.42
C ALA A 116 6.93 -20.25 -9.67
N TRP A 117 7.82 -20.38 -8.71
CA TRP A 117 8.97 -21.32 -8.77
C TRP A 117 8.50 -22.76 -8.95
N ALA A 118 7.53 -23.20 -8.16
CA ALA A 118 7.04 -24.59 -8.18
C ALA A 118 6.25 -24.93 -9.47
N SER A 119 5.82 -23.93 -10.24
CA SER A 119 5.13 -24.14 -11.53
C SER A 119 6.04 -24.76 -12.60
N GLY A 120 7.36 -24.61 -12.50
CA GLY A 120 8.34 -25.04 -13.49
C GLY A 120 8.43 -24.16 -14.74
N LEU A 121 7.61 -23.12 -14.86
CA LEU A 121 7.63 -22.17 -15.97
C LEU A 121 8.62 -21.01 -15.75
N PRO A 122 9.04 -20.30 -16.81
CA PRO A 122 9.73 -19.03 -16.65
C PRO A 122 8.90 -18.04 -15.86
N TYR A 123 9.51 -17.38 -14.87
CA TYR A 123 8.79 -16.43 -14.02
C TYR A 123 9.60 -15.16 -13.72
N GLY A 124 8.85 -14.09 -13.43
CA GLY A 124 9.32 -12.86 -12.82
C GLY A 124 8.73 -12.70 -11.43
N PHE A 125 9.44 -11.99 -10.57
CA PHE A 125 8.99 -11.69 -9.22
C PHE A 125 9.08 -10.18 -8.93
N ILE A 126 8.01 -9.62 -8.36
CA ILE A 126 7.95 -8.26 -7.85
C ILE A 126 7.77 -8.31 -6.34
N GLY A 127 8.85 -8.07 -5.61
CA GLY A 127 8.85 -8.06 -4.15
C GLY A 127 8.33 -6.74 -3.58
N THR A 128 7.17 -6.77 -2.90
CA THR A 128 6.48 -5.56 -2.44
C THR A 128 6.68 -5.25 -0.95
N PRO A 129 6.64 -6.24 0.01
CA PRO A 129 6.53 -5.91 1.43
C PRO A 129 7.86 -5.63 2.13
N LYS A 130 8.97 -6.12 1.56
CA LYS A 130 10.29 -6.06 2.20
C LYS A 130 11.15 -4.95 1.62
N SER A 131 11.84 -4.22 2.52
CA SER A 131 12.76 -3.15 2.16
C SER A 131 13.88 -3.06 3.16
N ASP A 132 15.11 -3.00 2.65
CA ASP A 132 16.31 -2.85 3.47
C ASP A 132 16.35 -1.51 4.23
N TYR A 133 15.52 -0.55 3.85
CA TYR A 133 15.34 0.67 4.61
C TYR A 133 14.80 0.43 6.02
N THR A 134 14.03 -0.63 6.25
CA THR A 134 13.42 -0.92 7.54
C THR A 134 14.45 -1.12 8.64
N TRP A 135 15.53 -1.86 8.36
CA TRP A 135 16.56 -2.20 9.34
C TRP A 135 17.84 -1.35 9.24
N SER A 136 18.15 -0.80 8.06
CA SER A 136 19.44 -0.15 7.82
C SER A 136 19.48 1.31 8.25
N SER A 137 18.38 2.03 8.21
CA SER A 137 18.33 3.49 8.39
C SER A 137 16.99 4.02 8.89
N GLY A 138 16.24 3.19 9.60
CA GLY A 138 14.98 3.60 10.23
C GLY A 138 15.22 4.37 11.53
N PRO A 139 14.27 5.26 11.93
CA PRO A 139 14.30 5.89 13.25
C PRO A 139 13.99 4.88 14.36
N GLY A 140 14.29 5.25 15.59
CA GLY A 140 14.01 4.49 16.78
C GLY A 140 15.14 3.56 17.22
N SER A 141 14.92 2.82 18.30
CA SER A 141 15.87 1.84 18.85
C SER A 141 16.04 0.65 17.88
N ALA A 142 17.23 0.06 17.88
CA ALA A 142 17.49 -1.17 17.14
C ALA A 142 16.63 -2.32 17.68
N TRP A 143 15.95 -3.03 16.78
CA TRP A 143 15.21 -4.24 17.13
C TRP A 143 16.13 -5.46 17.10
N PRO A 144 15.86 -6.54 17.86
CA PRO A 144 16.61 -7.78 17.74
C PRO A 144 16.66 -8.31 16.29
N ALA A 145 15.56 -8.16 15.54
CA ALA A 145 15.50 -8.50 14.12
C ALA A 145 16.48 -7.70 13.26
N ASP A 146 16.83 -6.48 13.63
CA ASP A 146 17.83 -5.66 12.89
C ASP A 146 19.21 -6.29 12.93
N ALA A 147 19.60 -6.94 14.02
CA ALA A 147 20.87 -7.65 14.12
C ALA A 147 20.93 -8.81 13.12
N TYR A 148 19.85 -9.58 13.00
CA TYR A 148 19.73 -10.66 12.02
C TYR A 148 19.80 -10.13 10.59
N HIS A 149 19.02 -9.09 10.25
CA HIS A 149 19.03 -8.49 8.92
C HIS A 149 20.38 -7.84 8.60
N ARG A 150 21.03 -7.23 9.57
CA ARG A 150 22.37 -6.63 9.42
C ARG A 150 23.44 -7.69 9.18
N CYS A 151 23.36 -8.82 9.87
CA CYS A 151 24.25 -9.95 9.67
C CYS A 151 24.17 -10.51 8.24
N LYS A 152 22.94 -10.71 7.73
CA LYS A 152 22.72 -11.24 6.37
C LYS A 152 22.72 -10.15 5.28
N GLY A 153 22.66 -8.86 5.62
CA GLY A 153 22.72 -7.74 4.67
C GLY A 153 21.47 -7.54 3.80
N SER A 154 20.31 -8.09 4.19
CA SER A 154 19.05 -7.97 3.45
C SER A 154 17.85 -8.19 4.36
N GLU A 155 16.71 -7.58 4.05
CA GLU A 155 15.40 -7.93 4.64
C GLU A 155 14.88 -9.29 4.13
N TRP A 156 15.25 -9.67 2.91
CA TRP A 156 14.89 -10.95 2.32
C TRP A 156 15.73 -12.08 2.91
N ASP A 157 15.19 -13.28 2.99
CA ASP A 157 15.82 -14.42 3.63
C ASP A 157 16.53 -15.36 2.64
N PRO A 158 17.50 -16.18 3.08
CA PRO A 158 18.28 -17.06 2.19
C PRO A 158 17.45 -17.99 1.33
N TRP A 159 16.35 -18.54 1.86
CA TRP A 159 15.44 -19.38 1.08
C TRP A 159 14.70 -18.61 -0.01
N GLU A 160 14.39 -17.31 0.22
CA GLU A 160 13.80 -16.44 -0.80
C GLU A 160 14.83 -16.10 -1.89
N TRP A 161 16.09 -15.87 -1.53
CA TRP A 161 17.16 -15.68 -2.52
C TRP A 161 17.32 -16.92 -3.41
N ALA A 162 17.27 -18.12 -2.83
CA ALA A 162 17.37 -19.36 -3.61
C ALA A 162 16.24 -19.46 -4.65
N LEU A 163 15.01 -19.08 -4.28
CA LEU A 163 13.90 -19.01 -5.23
C LEU A 163 14.11 -17.92 -6.30
N MET A 164 14.62 -16.73 -5.91
CA MET A 164 14.91 -15.63 -6.85
C MET A 164 16.09 -15.92 -7.77
N GLN A 165 16.96 -16.89 -7.44
CA GLN A 165 18.10 -17.34 -8.24
C GLN A 165 17.77 -18.60 -9.07
N GLY A 166 16.58 -19.14 -8.92
CA GLY A 166 16.17 -20.32 -9.67
C GLY A 166 16.37 -20.16 -11.17
N SER A 167 16.74 -21.25 -11.87
CA SER A 167 17.05 -21.23 -13.30
C SER A 167 15.92 -20.69 -14.18
N HIS A 168 14.69 -20.77 -13.71
CA HIS A 168 13.50 -20.26 -14.38
C HIS A 168 13.16 -18.80 -13.99
N CYS A 169 13.82 -18.22 -12.98
CA CYS A 169 13.63 -16.83 -12.59
C CYS A 169 14.33 -15.89 -13.58
N ARG A 170 13.55 -15.15 -14.35
CA ARG A 170 14.04 -14.25 -15.40
C ARG A 170 14.14 -12.81 -14.95
N LEU A 171 13.35 -12.42 -13.95
CA LEU A 171 13.23 -11.04 -13.50
C LEU A 171 12.94 -10.98 -12.00
N VAL A 172 13.66 -10.12 -11.28
CA VAL A 172 13.33 -9.74 -9.90
C VAL A 172 13.26 -8.22 -9.81
N ILE A 173 12.11 -7.68 -9.43
CA ILE A 173 11.89 -6.25 -9.18
C ILE A 173 11.68 -6.03 -7.68
N CYS A 174 12.38 -5.04 -7.15
CA CYS A 174 12.23 -4.57 -5.77
C CYS A 174 11.63 -3.18 -5.72
N ARG A 175 11.00 -2.84 -4.62
CA ARG A 175 10.36 -1.54 -4.39
C ARG A 175 11.36 -0.36 -4.33
N ASP A 176 12.64 -0.61 -4.03
CA ASP A 176 13.66 0.43 -3.90
C ASP A 176 15.07 -0.06 -4.25
N ARG A 177 15.95 0.92 -4.56
CA ARG A 177 17.33 0.67 -5.00
C ARG A 177 18.22 0.08 -3.90
N LEU A 178 17.95 0.39 -2.63
CA LEU A 178 18.75 -0.15 -1.51
C LEU A 178 18.55 -1.65 -1.40
N THR A 179 17.28 -2.09 -1.42
CA THR A 179 16.90 -3.49 -1.40
C THR A 179 17.44 -4.25 -2.61
N ALA A 180 17.34 -3.68 -3.81
CA ALA A 180 17.91 -4.30 -5.00
C ALA A 180 19.43 -4.45 -4.90
N ARG A 181 20.13 -3.47 -4.30
CA ARG A 181 21.58 -3.55 -4.04
C ARG A 181 21.89 -4.67 -3.03
N GLY A 182 21.13 -4.78 -1.95
CA GLY A 182 21.25 -5.86 -0.95
C GLY A 182 21.15 -7.22 -1.63
N LEU A 183 20.10 -7.46 -2.39
CA LEU A 183 19.85 -8.70 -3.10
C LEU A 183 20.94 -9.04 -4.14
N ARG A 184 21.47 -8.05 -4.86
CA ARG A 184 22.57 -8.27 -5.81
C ARG A 184 23.85 -8.77 -5.14
N ARG A 185 24.14 -8.38 -3.89
CA ARG A 185 25.26 -8.92 -3.10
C ARG A 185 25.14 -10.42 -2.81
N HIS A 186 23.88 -10.92 -2.85
CA HIS A 186 23.57 -12.34 -2.70
C HIS A 186 23.37 -13.04 -4.05
N GLY A 187 23.81 -12.46 -5.17
CA GLY A 187 23.74 -13.07 -6.49
C GLY A 187 22.38 -12.97 -7.19
N VAL A 188 21.37 -12.33 -6.59
CA VAL A 188 20.07 -12.11 -7.24
C VAL A 188 20.16 -10.97 -8.26
N ARG A 189 19.68 -11.17 -9.49
CA ARG A 189 19.62 -10.13 -10.53
C ARG A 189 18.46 -9.16 -10.30
N ALA A 190 18.50 -8.45 -9.17
CA ALA A 190 17.42 -7.56 -8.76
C ALA A 190 17.49 -6.18 -9.42
N LEU A 191 16.36 -5.69 -9.90
CA LEU A 191 16.12 -4.37 -10.44
C LEU A 191 15.25 -3.53 -9.48
N ALA A 192 15.35 -2.22 -9.59
CA ALA A 192 14.46 -1.27 -8.93
C ALA A 192 14.14 -0.14 -9.93
N PRO A 193 13.27 -0.41 -10.93
CA PRO A 193 12.97 0.54 -11.99
C PRO A 193 12.18 1.74 -11.48
N GLY A 194 11.43 1.59 -10.40
CA GLY A 194 10.61 2.61 -9.77
C GLY A 194 9.49 1.97 -8.94
N ASN A 195 8.70 2.79 -8.27
CA ASN A 195 7.61 2.32 -7.42
C ASN A 195 6.25 2.60 -8.08
N PRO A 196 5.52 1.58 -8.55
CA PRO A 196 4.21 1.74 -9.18
C PRO A 196 3.18 2.43 -8.31
N MET A 197 3.37 2.43 -6.98
CA MET A 197 2.47 3.08 -6.05
C MET A 197 2.51 4.61 -6.13
N MET A 198 3.55 5.17 -6.74
CA MET A 198 3.67 6.63 -6.93
C MET A 198 3.07 7.14 -8.23
N ASP A 199 2.50 6.26 -9.04
CA ASP A 199 1.81 6.63 -10.29
C ASP A 199 0.34 7.00 -10.03
N GLY A 200 -0.27 7.73 -10.97
CA GLY A 200 -1.69 8.11 -10.90
C GLY A 200 -1.99 9.41 -10.14
N PHE A 201 -1.01 10.04 -9.53
CA PHE A 201 -1.19 11.34 -8.89
C PHE A 201 -0.98 12.47 -9.87
N LEU A 202 -2.08 13.12 -10.28
CA LEU A 202 -2.02 14.29 -11.14
C LEU A 202 -2.02 15.56 -10.30
N PRO A 203 -1.09 16.50 -10.53
CA PRO A 203 -1.13 17.80 -9.90
C PRO A 203 -2.46 18.51 -10.23
N ARG A 204 -3.20 18.91 -9.21
CA ARG A 204 -4.41 19.73 -9.35
C ARG A 204 -4.29 20.97 -8.48
N SER A 205 -4.79 22.08 -8.97
CA SER A 205 -4.88 23.31 -8.18
C SER A 205 -5.78 23.11 -6.97
N ILE A 206 -5.41 23.71 -5.86
CA ILE A 206 -6.25 23.74 -4.67
C ILE A 206 -7.45 24.64 -4.98
N PRO A 207 -8.70 24.21 -4.71
CA PRO A 207 -9.88 25.03 -4.89
C PRO A 207 -9.80 26.35 -4.13
N ALA A 208 -10.29 27.44 -4.72
CA ALA A 208 -10.28 28.74 -4.07
C ALA A 208 -10.98 28.74 -2.70
N SER A 209 -12.04 27.95 -2.56
CA SER A 209 -12.78 27.75 -1.30
C SER A 209 -11.96 27.12 -0.17
N LEU A 210 -10.83 26.48 -0.48
CA LEU A 210 -9.92 25.84 0.49
C LEU A 210 -8.58 26.59 0.62
N THR A 211 -8.40 27.67 -0.14
CA THR A 211 -7.20 28.50 -0.06
C THR A 211 -7.16 29.23 1.29
N GLY A 212 -5.99 29.25 1.92
CA GLY A 212 -5.83 29.83 3.26
C GLY A 212 -6.11 28.89 4.42
N LEU A 213 -6.78 27.75 4.19
CA LEU A 213 -6.98 26.74 5.21
C LEU A 213 -5.81 25.76 5.27
N ARG A 214 -5.55 25.21 6.47
CA ARG A 214 -4.54 24.15 6.70
C ARG A 214 -5.16 22.79 6.35
N ARG A 215 -4.63 22.11 5.36
CA ARG A 215 -5.19 20.90 4.76
C ARG A 215 -4.63 19.65 5.40
N LEU A 216 -5.45 18.98 6.21
CA LEU A 216 -5.12 17.75 6.94
C LEU A 216 -5.81 16.57 6.27
N LEU A 217 -5.05 15.60 5.76
CA LEU A 217 -5.61 14.39 5.16
C LEU A 217 -5.83 13.30 6.21
N LEU A 218 -7.08 12.86 6.38
CA LEU A 218 -7.47 11.81 7.32
C LEU A 218 -7.51 10.47 6.61
N LEU A 219 -6.71 9.51 7.08
CA LEU A 219 -6.60 8.15 6.57
C LEU A 219 -6.92 7.12 7.66
N PRO A 220 -8.20 6.90 8.00
CA PRO A 220 -8.59 6.05 9.13
C PRO A 220 -8.44 4.55 8.84
N GLY A 221 -8.13 4.16 7.60
CA GLY A 221 -8.14 2.80 7.11
C GLY A 221 -9.39 2.49 6.29
N SER A 222 -9.45 1.28 5.70
CA SER A 222 -10.49 0.92 4.71
C SER A 222 -11.50 -0.14 5.21
N ARG A 223 -11.36 -0.65 6.43
CA ARG A 223 -12.17 -1.79 6.92
C ARG A 223 -13.01 -1.43 8.14
N ALA A 224 -14.27 -1.89 8.13
CA ALA A 224 -15.12 -1.84 9.29
C ALA A 224 -14.78 -3.00 10.25
N PRO A 225 -14.91 -2.79 11.57
CA PRO A 225 -15.30 -1.57 12.27
C PRO A 225 -14.11 -0.64 12.59
N GLU A 226 -12.88 -1.02 12.22
CA GLU A 226 -11.64 -0.32 12.57
C GLU A 226 -11.60 1.12 12.03
N ALA A 227 -11.98 1.32 10.78
CA ALA A 227 -11.97 2.64 10.15
C ALA A 227 -12.81 3.66 10.92
N ARG A 228 -14.01 3.27 11.39
CA ARG A 228 -14.87 4.10 12.22
C ARG A 228 -14.21 4.43 13.58
N ARG A 229 -13.64 3.41 14.24
CA ARG A 229 -12.95 3.61 15.55
C ARG A 229 -11.74 4.52 15.40
N ASN A 230 -10.95 4.31 14.37
CA ASN A 230 -9.77 5.11 14.09
C ASN A 230 -10.16 6.56 13.77
N LEU A 231 -11.17 6.79 12.91
CA LEU A 231 -11.66 8.12 12.61
C LEU A 231 -12.10 8.86 13.87
N ARG A 232 -12.88 8.20 14.75
CA ARG A 232 -13.28 8.80 16.05
C ARG A 232 -12.08 9.22 16.89
N ARG A 233 -11.02 8.40 16.93
CA ARG A 233 -9.81 8.70 17.71
C ARG A 233 -9.03 9.86 17.09
N LEU A 234 -8.90 9.90 15.78
CA LEU A 234 -8.23 11.00 15.08
C LEU A 234 -8.97 12.31 15.31
N LEU A 235 -10.31 12.34 15.15
CA LEU A 235 -11.10 13.56 15.34
C LEU A 235 -11.06 14.06 16.80
N LYS A 236 -11.07 13.15 17.78
CA LYS A 236 -10.95 13.51 19.21
C LYS A 236 -9.56 14.03 19.58
N ALA A 237 -8.54 13.68 18.82
CA ALA A 237 -7.17 14.14 19.07
C ALA A 237 -6.87 15.52 18.44
N LEU A 238 -7.76 16.03 17.59
CA LEU A 238 -7.58 17.34 16.98
C LEU A 238 -7.86 18.46 18.00
N PRO A 239 -6.99 19.46 18.09
CA PRO A 239 -7.31 20.68 18.83
C PRO A 239 -8.43 21.44 18.11
N PRO A 240 -9.27 22.19 18.82
CA PRO A 240 -10.23 23.10 18.21
C PRO A 240 -9.56 24.09 17.27
N SER A 241 -10.12 24.24 16.06
CA SER A 241 -9.60 25.16 15.05
C SER A 241 -10.65 25.44 13.98
N SER A 242 -10.76 26.69 13.56
CA SER A 242 -11.54 27.10 12.38
C SER A 242 -10.68 27.20 11.09
N GLU A 243 -9.37 27.06 11.24
CA GLU A 243 -8.41 27.22 10.12
C GLU A 243 -8.09 25.88 9.43
N HIS A 244 -8.61 24.77 9.94
CA HIS A 244 -8.35 23.46 9.35
C HIS A 244 -9.45 23.04 8.37
N VAL A 245 -9.03 22.43 7.28
CA VAL A 245 -9.89 21.54 6.48
C VAL A 245 -9.39 20.11 6.62
N LEU A 246 -10.29 19.24 7.02
CA LEU A 246 -10.07 17.83 7.26
C LEU A 246 -10.54 17.03 6.05
N LEU A 247 -9.62 16.59 5.21
CA LEU A 247 -9.90 15.84 3.99
C LEU A 247 -10.01 14.35 4.35
N LEU A 248 -11.22 13.85 4.59
CA LEU A 248 -11.46 12.43 4.88
C LEU A 248 -11.54 11.65 3.57
N ALA A 249 -10.41 11.15 3.11
CA ALA A 249 -10.34 10.28 1.94
C ALA A 249 -10.56 8.81 2.36
N CYS A 250 -11.70 8.24 1.99
CA CYS A 250 -12.02 6.85 2.29
C CYS A 250 -12.68 6.14 1.10
N GLY A 251 -12.73 4.81 1.16
CA GLY A 251 -13.50 4.00 0.25
C GLY A 251 -14.96 3.86 0.71
N HIS A 252 -15.51 2.65 0.64
CA HIS A 252 -16.88 2.39 1.06
C HIS A 252 -17.07 2.43 2.59
N GLN A 253 -15.99 2.32 3.36
CA GLN A 253 -16.05 2.32 4.82
C GLN A 253 -15.29 3.50 5.43
N PRO A 254 -15.82 4.13 6.51
CA PRO A 254 -17.17 3.92 7.11
C PRO A 254 -18.29 4.31 6.15
N ASP A 255 -19.44 3.60 6.20
CA ASP A 255 -20.64 3.96 5.44
C ASP A 255 -21.26 5.27 5.96
N ASP A 256 -22.21 5.84 5.19
CA ASP A 256 -22.77 7.17 5.49
C ASP A 256 -23.58 7.21 6.79
N ALA A 257 -24.28 6.10 7.13
CA ALA A 257 -25.02 6.01 8.39
C ALA A 257 -24.07 5.98 9.59
N SER A 258 -22.99 5.19 9.48
CA SER A 258 -21.91 5.14 10.48
C SER A 258 -21.21 6.47 10.64
N LEU A 259 -20.99 7.21 9.55
CA LEU A 259 -20.39 8.55 9.59
C LEU A 259 -21.31 9.54 10.30
N ARG A 260 -22.58 9.63 9.92
CA ARG A 260 -23.56 10.52 10.60
C ARG A 260 -23.63 10.23 12.11
N ALA A 261 -23.78 8.97 12.48
CA ALA A 261 -23.80 8.56 13.89
C ALA A 261 -22.49 8.81 14.64
N LEU A 262 -21.37 9.00 13.93
CA LEU A 262 -20.10 9.37 14.52
C LEU A 262 -19.93 10.87 14.67
N MET A 263 -20.38 11.67 13.70
CA MET A 263 -20.14 13.11 13.62
C MET A 263 -20.95 13.90 14.65
N GLU A 264 -22.23 13.57 14.81
CA GLU A 264 -23.15 14.28 15.71
C GLU A 264 -22.66 14.31 17.17
N PRO A 265 -22.28 13.19 17.82
CA PRO A 265 -21.77 13.20 19.19
C PRO A 265 -20.40 13.88 19.34
N LEU A 266 -19.70 14.14 18.23
CA LEU A 266 -18.42 14.87 18.21
C LEU A 266 -18.61 16.36 17.92
N GLY A 267 -19.85 16.85 17.84
CA GLY A 267 -20.15 18.25 17.60
C GLY A 267 -19.99 18.71 16.14
N TYR A 268 -19.97 17.77 15.19
CA TYR A 268 -19.93 18.08 13.77
C TYR A 268 -21.34 18.20 13.19
N GLN A 269 -21.65 19.33 12.60
CA GLN A 269 -22.95 19.64 11.97
C GLN A 269 -22.79 19.66 10.46
N HIS A 270 -23.74 19.08 9.74
CA HIS A 270 -23.75 19.06 8.28
C HIS A 270 -23.79 20.49 7.73
N THR A 271 -23.03 20.74 6.67
CA THR A 271 -22.95 22.04 6.00
C THR A 271 -22.88 21.87 4.48
N GLU A 272 -22.93 22.95 3.74
CA GLU A 272 -22.79 22.94 2.29
C GLU A 272 -21.36 22.52 1.89
N VAL A 273 -21.29 21.76 0.80
CA VAL A 273 -20.01 21.34 0.22
C VAL A 273 -19.36 22.54 -0.49
N PRO A 274 -18.11 22.88 -0.15
CA PRO A 274 -17.41 23.97 -0.82
C PRO A 274 -17.21 23.70 -2.30
N ALA A 275 -17.47 24.71 -3.13
CA ALA A 275 -17.32 24.63 -4.58
C ALA A 275 -15.90 24.20 -4.99
N GLY A 276 -15.81 23.28 -5.94
CA GLY A 276 -14.54 22.76 -6.49
C GLY A 276 -13.80 21.76 -5.59
N SER A 277 -14.32 21.46 -4.39
CA SER A 277 -13.69 20.50 -3.48
C SER A 277 -13.85 19.04 -3.92
N ASP A 278 -14.80 18.75 -4.81
CA ASP A 278 -15.19 17.39 -5.23
C ASP A 278 -15.60 16.49 -4.04
N ALA A 279 -16.03 17.08 -2.93
CA ALA A 279 -16.47 16.34 -1.76
C ALA A 279 -17.90 15.79 -1.93
N ASP A 280 -18.15 14.62 -1.33
CA ASP A 280 -19.48 13.99 -1.34
C ASP A 280 -20.38 14.54 -0.22
N ALA A 281 -19.77 15.04 0.87
CA ALA A 281 -20.45 15.67 1.99
C ALA A 281 -19.48 16.55 2.80
N ALA A 282 -20.04 17.49 3.59
CA ALA A 282 -19.24 18.37 4.45
C ALA A 282 -19.91 18.57 5.82
N TRP A 283 -19.08 18.81 6.84
CA TRP A 283 -19.49 19.12 8.22
C TRP A 283 -18.60 20.19 8.82
N ASN A 284 -19.18 21.13 9.53
CA ASN A 284 -18.45 22.03 10.41
C ASN A 284 -18.41 21.47 11.83
N GLY A 285 -17.25 21.52 12.48
CA GLY A 285 -17.09 21.00 13.84
C GLY A 285 -15.88 21.54 14.58
N PRO A 286 -15.63 21.07 15.79
CA PRO A 286 -14.56 21.62 16.64
C PRO A 286 -13.17 21.61 15.99
N GLY A 287 -12.84 20.59 15.22
CA GLY A 287 -11.53 20.44 14.56
C GLY A 287 -11.42 21.15 13.22
N GLY A 288 -12.47 21.83 12.75
CA GLY A 288 -12.54 22.54 11.47
C GLY A 288 -13.58 22.00 10.51
N LEU A 289 -13.48 22.37 9.24
CA LEU A 289 -14.33 21.91 8.15
C LEU A 289 -13.92 20.50 7.73
N LEU A 290 -14.78 19.50 7.90
CA LEU A 290 -14.53 18.14 7.45
C LEU A 290 -15.23 17.88 6.12
N LEU A 291 -14.46 17.41 5.15
CA LEU A 291 -14.93 17.01 3.82
C LEU A 291 -14.80 15.51 3.66
N LEU A 292 -15.87 14.83 3.23
CA LEU A 292 -15.86 13.42 2.85
C LEU A 292 -15.57 13.29 1.35
N GLY A 293 -14.59 12.46 0.99
CA GLY A 293 -14.30 12.14 -0.42
C GLY A 293 -14.11 10.64 -0.61
N ARG A 294 -15.13 9.99 -1.18
CA ARG A 294 -15.04 8.56 -1.53
C ARG A 294 -14.26 8.39 -2.81
N GLY A 295 -13.15 7.62 -2.70
CA GLY A 295 -12.24 7.44 -3.82
C GLY A 295 -11.46 8.69 -4.24
N ARG A 296 -11.45 9.76 -3.41
CA ARG A 296 -10.77 11.03 -3.73
C ARG A 296 -9.33 11.10 -3.25
N PHE A 297 -8.76 9.99 -2.81
CA PHE A 297 -7.39 9.98 -2.29
C PHE A 297 -6.37 10.52 -3.30
N GLU A 298 -6.41 10.09 -4.55
CA GLU A 298 -5.47 10.51 -5.59
C GLU A 298 -5.58 12.00 -5.93
N THR A 299 -6.78 12.58 -5.78
CA THR A 299 -7.02 14.02 -5.99
C THR A 299 -6.60 14.86 -4.78
N TRP A 300 -6.90 14.40 -3.57
CA TRP A 300 -6.74 15.19 -2.35
C TRP A 300 -5.37 15.05 -1.69
N ALA A 301 -4.69 13.92 -1.88
CA ALA A 301 -3.37 13.72 -1.32
C ALA A 301 -2.34 14.78 -1.76
N PRO A 302 -2.32 15.24 -3.04
CA PRO A 302 -1.45 16.34 -3.46
C PRO A 302 -1.77 17.70 -2.81
N TRP A 303 -2.99 17.91 -2.29
CA TRP A 303 -3.37 19.16 -1.61
C TRP A 303 -2.94 19.17 -0.14
N ALA A 304 -2.72 18.02 0.46
CA ALA A 304 -2.49 17.88 1.89
C ALA A 304 -1.14 18.50 2.32
N GLU A 305 -1.14 19.17 3.46
CA GLU A 305 0.07 19.63 4.14
C GLU A 305 0.58 18.61 5.16
N LEU A 306 -0.33 17.84 5.73
CA LEU A 306 -0.04 16.82 6.73
C LEU A 306 -1.06 15.69 6.69
N GLY A 307 -0.61 14.46 6.90
CA GLY A 307 -1.48 13.29 7.07
C GLY A 307 -1.72 12.92 8.52
N LEU A 308 -2.95 12.50 8.84
CA LEU A 308 -3.29 11.84 10.10
C LEU A 308 -3.76 10.43 9.77
N ALA A 309 -2.95 9.42 10.12
CA ALA A 309 -3.06 8.12 9.48
C ALA A 309 -3.13 6.94 10.44
N CYS A 310 -4.06 6.02 10.14
CA CYS A 310 -4.15 4.66 10.66
C CYS A 310 -4.21 3.66 9.50
N ALA A 311 -3.48 3.93 8.41
CA ALA A 311 -3.51 3.16 7.17
C ALA A 311 -2.10 2.76 6.72
N GLY A 312 -2.00 1.72 5.91
CA GLY A 312 -0.74 1.25 5.32
C GLY A 312 -0.40 1.99 4.03
N THR A 313 -0.84 1.45 2.91
CA THR A 313 -0.51 1.88 1.55
C THR A 313 -0.78 3.36 1.27
N ALA A 314 -1.95 3.86 1.66
CA ALA A 314 -2.30 5.28 1.45
C ALA A 314 -1.36 6.24 2.20
N THR A 315 -0.90 5.84 3.40
CA THR A 315 0.09 6.63 4.16
C THR A 315 1.45 6.65 3.45
N GLU A 316 1.89 5.52 2.91
CA GLU A 316 3.14 5.44 2.15
C GLU A 316 3.09 6.33 0.91
N GLN A 317 1.98 6.27 0.16
CA GLN A 317 1.76 7.10 -1.01
C GLN A 317 1.75 8.60 -0.67
N LEU A 318 1.00 8.99 0.37
CA LEU A 318 0.95 10.38 0.84
C LEU A 318 2.35 10.91 1.16
N VAL A 319 3.13 10.13 1.91
CA VAL A 319 4.50 10.49 2.28
C VAL A 319 5.41 10.53 1.05
N GLY A 320 5.19 9.66 0.08
CA GLY A 320 5.88 9.66 -1.20
C GLY A 320 5.62 10.93 -2.04
N LEU A 321 4.46 11.55 -1.89
CA LEU A 321 4.17 12.88 -2.47
C LEU A 321 4.91 14.01 -1.75
N GLY A 322 5.54 13.73 -0.61
CA GLY A 322 6.26 14.71 0.20
C GLY A 322 5.43 15.34 1.31
N CYS A 323 4.27 14.77 1.61
CA CYS A 323 3.43 15.18 2.72
C CYS A 323 3.73 14.26 3.93
N PRO A 324 4.36 14.73 5.01
CA PRO A 324 4.61 13.91 6.19
C PRO A 324 3.31 13.53 6.89
N ALA A 325 3.36 12.49 7.74
CA ALA A 325 2.18 12.03 8.44
C ALA A 325 2.45 11.77 9.93
N LEU A 326 1.41 11.98 10.73
CA LEU A 326 1.32 11.51 12.11
C LEU A 326 0.47 10.25 12.12
N SER A 327 0.97 9.21 12.76
CA SER A 327 0.31 7.93 12.84
C SER A 327 -0.11 7.63 14.28
N LEU A 328 -1.39 7.32 14.46
CA LEU A 328 -1.92 6.86 15.74
C LEU A 328 -2.24 5.36 15.62
N PRO A 329 -1.46 4.45 16.25
CA PRO A 329 -1.69 3.02 16.15
C PRO A 329 -3.14 2.65 16.48
N GLY A 330 -3.77 1.83 15.63
CA GLY A 330 -5.16 1.39 15.81
C GLY A 330 -5.30 0.35 16.92
N GLN A 331 -6.52 0.12 17.35
CA GLN A 331 -6.87 -0.92 18.33
C GLN A 331 -7.29 -2.24 17.67
N GLY A 332 -7.32 -2.29 16.34
CA GLY A 332 -7.66 -3.47 15.56
C GLY A 332 -6.46 -4.33 15.19
N PRO A 333 -6.69 -5.48 14.52
CA PRO A 333 -5.62 -6.41 14.14
C PRO A 333 -4.67 -5.86 13.07
N GLN A 334 -5.07 -4.87 12.29
CA GLN A 334 -4.38 -4.48 11.07
C GLN A 334 -3.34 -3.37 11.22
N PHE A 335 -3.59 -2.37 12.06
CA PHE A 335 -2.70 -1.23 12.23
C PHE A 335 -2.22 -1.13 13.68
N LYS A 336 -1.52 -2.18 14.13
CA LYS A 336 -0.92 -2.23 15.46
C LYS A 336 0.32 -1.34 15.55
N ARG A 337 0.75 -1.06 16.78
CA ARG A 337 1.96 -0.27 17.06
C ARG A 337 3.19 -0.76 16.30
N GLY A 338 3.47 -2.07 16.33
CA GLY A 338 4.63 -2.64 15.63
C GLY A 338 4.58 -2.42 14.11
N PHE A 339 3.38 -2.45 13.49
CA PHE A 339 3.23 -2.11 12.07
C PHE A 339 3.49 -0.62 11.82
N ALA A 340 2.94 0.27 12.65
CA ALA A 340 3.16 1.71 12.53
C ALA A 340 4.65 2.08 12.70
N GLU A 341 5.34 1.46 13.67
CA GLU A 341 6.78 1.64 13.89
C GLU A 341 7.60 1.13 12.70
N ARG A 342 7.26 -0.05 12.16
CA ARG A 342 7.89 -0.59 10.95
C ARG A 342 7.69 0.34 9.74
N GLN A 343 6.48 0.86 9.54
CA GLN A 343 6.19 1.84 8.49
C GLN A 343 6.99 3.14 8.68
N SER A 344 7.09 3.66 9.90
CA SER A 344 7.92 4.82 10.22
C SER A 344 9.39 4.59 9.85
N ARG A 345 9.93 3.41 10.19
CA ARG A 345 11.31 3.02 9.84
C ARG A 345 11.51 2.92 8.35
N LEU A 346 10.60 2.26 7.65
CA LEU A 346 10.60 2.17 6.18
C LEU A 346 10.68 3.55 5.54
N LEU A 347 9.88 4.50 6.03
CA LEU A 347 9.74 5.84 5.48
C LEU A 347 10.71 6.88 6.11
N GLY A 348 11.70 6.42 6.88
CA GLY A 348 12.77 7.26 7.41
C GLY A 348 12.32 8.32 8.41
N GLY A 349 11.21 8.07 9.14
CA GLY A 349 10.63 8.98 10.11
C GLY A 349 9.69 10.04 9.52
N ALA A 350 9.46 10.04 8.20
CA ALA A 350 8.47 10.91 7.56
C ALA A 350 7.03 10.58 8.00
N VAL A 351 6.81 9.38 8.56
CA VAL A 351 5.66 9.05 9.40
C VAL A 351 6.11 9.01 10.86
N ARG A 352 5.54 9.87 11.70
CA ARG A 352 5.83 9.89 13.14
C ARG A 352 4.75 9.14 13.91
N VAL A 353 5.14 8.13 14.68
CA VAL A 353 4.21 7.31 15.48
C VAL A 353 3.91 8.01 16.80
N CYS A 354 2.67 8.37 17.02
CA CYS A 354 2.17 8.99 18.24
C CYS A 354 1.61 7.92 19.18
N GLN A 355 2.03 7.94 20.44
CA GLN A 355 1.65 6.92 21.42
C GLN A 355 0.25 7.18 22.01
N SER A 356 -0.23 8.42 21.94
CA SER A 356 -1.52 8.86 22.48
C SER A 356 -2.14 9.96 21.62
N PRO A 357 -3.44 10.26 21.79
CA PRO A 357 -4.11 11.40 21.16
C PRO A 357 -3.41 12.75 21.46
N GLU A 358 -2.93 12.94 22.67
CA GLU A 358 -2.24 14.15 23.12
C GLU A 358 -0.90 14.31 22.39
N ALA A 359 -0.15 13.21 22.24
CA ALA A 359 1.09 13.19 21.46
C ALA A 359 0.83 13.49 19.97
N LEU A 360 -0.34 13.08 19.44
CA LEU A 360 -0.74 13.43 18.07
C LEU A 360 -1.04 14.93 17.97
N ALA A 361 -1.79 15.50 18.93
CA ALA A 361 -2.09 16.93 18.95
C ALA A 361 -0.81 17.79 19.04
N THR A 362 0.12 17.42 19.92
CA THR A 362 1.43 18.08 20.04
C THR A 362 2.24 17.98 18.75
N GLY A 363 2.28 16.79 18.15
CA GLY A 363 2.96 16.56 16.87
C GLY A 363 2.34 17.34 15.72
N LEU A 364 1.01 17.48 15.71
CA LEU A 364 0.28 18.28 14.73
C LEU A 364 0.68 19.76 14.82
N GLN A 365 0.61 20.35 16.02
CA GLN A 365 1.01 21.74 16.24
C GLN A 365 2.47 21.97 15.84
N LEU A 366 3.38 21.09 16.26
CA LEU A 366 4.79 21.18 15.87
C LEU A 366 4.95 21.19 14.36
N LEU A 367 4.37 20.23 13.65
CA LEU A 367 4.54 20.14 12.20
C LEU A 367 3.81 21.25 11.43
N LEU A 368 2.71 21.78 11.96
CA LEU A 368 2.05 22.96 11.35
C LEU A 368 2.86 24.24 11.52
N ASN A 369 3.53 24.42 12.64
CA ASN A 369 4.30 25.62 12.96
C ASN A 369 5.74 25.58 12.42
N GLU A 370 6.27 24.39 12.09
CA GLU A 370 7.65 24.20 11.61
C GLU A 370 7.68 23.79 10.11
N PRO A 371 7.51 24.73 9.17
CA PRO A 371 7.47 24.41 7.73
C PRO A 371 8.76 23.80 7.20
N GLN A 372 9.91 24.16 7.79
CA GLN A 372 11.20 23.60 7.41
C GLN A 372 11.29 22.12 7.78
N LEU A 373 10.85 21.74 8.98
CA LEU A 373 10.78 20.35 9.41
C LEU A 373 9.82 19.52 8.53
N ARG A 374 8.65 20.10 8.19
CA ARG A 374 7.73 19.47 7.24
C ARG A 374 8.38 19.21 5.88
N ALA A 375 9.06 20.21 5.35
CA ALA A 375 9.74 20.11 4.06
C ALA A 375 10.86 19.04 4.08
N GLU A 376 11.61 18.95 5.18
CA GLU A 376 12.65 17.94 5.36
C GLU A 376 12.06 16.54 5.41
N LEU A 377 11.04 16.29 6.24
CA LEU A 377 10.34 15.02 6.33
C LEU A 377 9.71 14.65 4.98
N GLY A 378 9.14 15.62 4.27
CA GLY A 378 8.60 15.42 2.93
C GLY A 378 9.68 15.01 1.93
N ARG A 379 10.87 15.59 1.99
CA ARG A 379 12.01 15.21 1.13
C ARG A 379 12.48 13.79 1.44
N ILE A 380 12.51 13.40 2.71
CA ILE A 380 12.83 12.03 3.13
C ILE A 380 11.79 11.07 2.54
N GLY A 381 10.51 11.36 2.68
CA GLY A 381 9.41 10.55 2.16
C GLY A 381 9.51 10.31 0.65
N ARG A 382 9.69 11.39 -0.14
CA ARG A 382 9.90 11.28 -1.58
C ARG A 382 11.10 10.42 -1.94
N ARG A 383 12.21 10.54 -1.22
CA ARG A 383 13.41 9.72 -1.44
C ARG A 383 13.15 8.22 -1.15
N ARG A 384 12.33 7.90 -0.14
CA ARG A 384 12.01 6.52 0.26
C ARG A 384 11.06 5.83 -0.71
N MET A 385 10.08 6.58 -1.21
CA MET A 385 9.08 6.03 -2.12
C MET A 385 9.49 6.11 -3.60
N GLY A 386 10.38 7.01 -3.95
CA GLY A 386 10.81 7.24 -5.33
C GLY A 386 9.84 8.09 -6.15
N PRO A 387 10.22 8.47 -7.38
CA PRO A 387 9.38 9.24 -8.29
C PRO A 387 8.28 8.40 -8.93
N ALA A 388 7.33 9.04 -9.61
CA ALA A 388 6.39 8.41 -10.53
C ALA A 388 7.10 7.79 -11.74
N GLY A 389 6.40 6.94 -12.51
CA GLY A 389 6.90 6.23 -13.69
C GLY A 389 7.26 4.76 -13.43
N GLY A 390 7.09 4.28 -12.18
CA GLY A 390 7.43 2.92 -11.79
C GLY A 390 6.63 1.85 -12.51
N SER A 391 5.36 2.12 -12.86
CA SER A 391 4.50 1.19 -13.58
C SER A 391 5.01 0.92 -15.00
N LEU A 392 5.29 1.98 -15.76
CA LEU A 392 5.80 1.85 -17.13
C LEU A 392 7.20 1.20 -17.13
N ALA A 393 8.09 1.64 -16.24
CA ALA A 393 9.43 1.08 -16.17
C ALA A 393 9.43 -0.40 -15.75
N SER A 394 8.50 -0.82 -14.88
CA SER A 394 8.32 -2.24 -14.55
C SER A 394 7.74 -3.03 -15.70
N ALA A 395 6.77 -2.48 -16.47
CA ALA A 395 6.22 -3.11 -17.65
C ALA A 395 7.29 -3.33 -18.74
N GLN A 396 8.14 -2.34 -18.99
CA GLN A 396 9.28 -2.46 -19.91
C GLN A 396 10.29 -3.53 -19.45
N ALA A 397 10.57 -3.61 -18.13
CA ALA A 397 11.42 -4.66 -17.60
C ALA A 397 10.80 -6.06 -17.76
N ILE A 398 9.48 -6.20 -17.60
CA ILE A 398 8.76 -7.46 -17.87
C ILE A 398 8.84 -7.81 -19.35
N GLN A 399 8.55 -6.87 -20.23
CA GLN A 399 8.67 -7.04 -21.68
C GLN A 399 10.05 -7.55 -22.06
N HIS A 400 11.11 -6.90 -21.56
CA HIS A 400 12.48 -7.20 -21.96
C HIS A 400 13.05 -8.48 -21.36
N HIS A 401 12.72 -8.82 -20.11
CA HIS A 401 13.37 -9.92 -19.38
C HIS A 401 12.50 -11.17 -19.22
N LEU A 402 11.18 -11.03 -19.23
CA LEU A 402 10.26 -12.14 -18.99
C LEU A 402 9.54 -12.62 -20.24
N LEU A 403 9.19 -11.73 -21.17
CA LEU A 403 8.36 -12.07 -22.34
C LEU A 403 9.12 -12.53 -23.61
N PRO A 404 10.42 -12.37 -23.77
CA PRO A 404 11.15 -12.86 -24.95
C PRO A 404 11.06 -14.37 -25.17
#